data_84ced13deefbe778ba635050e54f01ec
#
_entry.id   84ced13deefbe778ba635050e54f01ec
#
_cell.length_a   1.000
_cell.length_b   1.000
_cell.length_c   1.000
_cell.angle_alpha   90.00
_cell.angle_beta   90.00
_cell.angle_gamma   90.00
#
_symmetry.space_group_name_H-M   'P 1'
#
loop_
_entity.id
_entity.type
_entity.pdbx_description
1 polymer ?
#
loop_
_entity_poly.entity_id
_entity_poly.type
_entity_poly.pdbx_seq_one_letter_code
_entity_poly.pdbx_strand_id
1 'polypeptide(L)'
;FAGYARRGVFPHNFENDGRLNVWRDREGHLCAAATMIFRSGAKRLVAKVARTDNFIRLADVTDGPLHDWILTSGLTHDEVIAIQEPFMGREPDLPARDWRTAEDARLRARYAEVQAQLAADRAASLDAAVDALTLRPDLVAALIRAR
;
A
#
# COMPACT_ATOMS: atom_id res chain seq x y z
N PHE A 1 1.89 1.62 -9.00
CA PHE A 1 2.09 2.65 -7.97
C PHE A 1 2.10 4.06 -8.57
N ALA A 2 2.92 4.34 -9.59
CA ALA A 2 3.04 5.68 -10.22
C ALA A 2 1.68 6.32 -10.61
N GLY A 3 0.73 5.52 -11.11
CA GLY A 3 -0.61 6.00 -11.42
C GLY A 3 -1.44 6.41 -10.21
N TYR A 4 -1.19 5.85 -9.03
CA TYR A 4 -1.80 6.26 -7.77
C TYR A 4 -1.24 7.62 -7.32
N ALA A 5 0.07 7.74 -7.24
CA ALA A 5 0.75 8.98 -6.84
C ALA A 5 0.37 10.16 -7.73
N ARG A 6 0.31 9.95 -9.06
CA ARG A 6 -0.10 10.98 -10.03
C ARG A 6 -1.53 11.49 -9.84
N ARG A 7 -2.48 10.59 -9.50
CA ARG A 7 -3.87 11.02 -9.28
C ARG A 7 -4.01 11.94 -8.07
N GLY A 8 -3.17 11.75 -7.05
CA GLY A 8 -3.14 12.59 -5.87
C GLY A 8 -4.45 12.58 -5.07
N VAL A 9 -5.19 11.46 -5.13
CA VAL A 9 -6.39 11.22 -4.31
C VAL A 9 -5.99 10.20 -3.27
N PHE A 10 -5.85 10.66 -2.03
CA PHE A 10 -5.36 9.86 -0.91
C PHE A 10 -6.44 9.70 0.15
N PRO A 11 -6.41 8.62 0.95
CA PRO A 11 -7.22 8.54 2.15
C PRO A 11 -6.78 9.58 3.17
N HIS A 12 -7.72 9.96 4.03
CA HIS A 12 -7.43 10.86 5.15
C HIS A 12 -7.68 10.14 6.48
N ASN A 13 -6.82 10.43 7.46
CA ASN A 13 -6.99 9.92 8.80
C ASN A 13 -7.97 10.81 9.59
N PHE A 14 -9.22 10.41 9.64
CA PHE A 14 -10.28 11.08 10.42
C PHE A 14 -10.44 10.49 11.81
N GLU A 15 -9.67 9.44 12.15
CA GLU A 15 -9.94 8.61 13.32
C GLU A 15 -9.20 9.09 14.57
N ASN A 16 -8.02 9.66 14.40
CA ASN A 16 -7.22 10.18 15.51
C ASN A 16 -6.24 11.29 15.08
N ASP A 17 -5.63 11.93 16.05
CA ASP A 17 -4.71 13.06 15.85
C ASP A 17 -3.27 12.63 15.50
N GLY A 18 -2.95 11.34 15.63
CA GLY A 18 -1.64 10.78 15.35
C GLY A 18 -1.50 10.22 13.93
N ARG A 19 -0.36 9.57 13.67
CA ARG A 19 -0.15 8.80 12.44
C ARG A 19 -0.89 7.48 12.48
N LEU A 20 -1.61 7.16 11.40
CA LEU A 20 -2.37 5.93 11.29
C LEU A 20 -2.33 5.39 9.85
N ASN A 21 -2.12 4.09 9.71
CA ASN A 21 -2.36 3.44 8.43
C ASN A 21 -3.88 3.38 8.21
N VAL A 22 -4.36 3.97 7.14
CA VAL A 22 -5.78 3.91 6.76
C VAL A 22 -5.87 3.14 5.46
N TRP A 23 -6.40 1.93 5.51
CA TRP A 23 -6.57 1.09 4.32
C TRP A 23 -7.62 1.67 3.37
N ARG A 24 -8.76 2.07 3.93
CA ARG A 24 -9.84 2.76 3.24
C ARG A 24 -10.47 3.79 4.18
N ASP A 25 -10.54 5.04 3.75
CA ASP A 25 -11.20 6.08 4.52
C ASP A 25 -12.73 6.03 4.38
N ARG A 26 -13.42 6.87 5.15
CA ARG A 26 -14.89 6.97 5.14
C ARG A 26 -15.46 7.52 3.84
N GLU A 27 -14.65 8.18 3.02
CA GLU A 27 -15.01 8.68 1.70
C GLU A 27 -14.79 7.62 0.60
N GLY A 28 -14.20 6.47 0.98
CA GLY A 28 -13.96 5.33 0.09
C GLY A 28 -12.61 5.35 -0.61
N HIS A 29 -11.75 6.32 -0.31
CA HIS A 29 -10.40 6.36 -0.87
C HIS A 29 -9.55 5.25 -0.28
N LEU A 30 -8.77 4.59 -1.14
CA LEU A 30 -7.88 3.50 -0.78
C LEU A 30 -6.44 3.99 -0.66
N CYS A 31 -5.68 3.47 0.31
CA CYS A 31 -4.24 3.69 0.35
C CYS A 31 -3.52 3.12 -0.89
N ALA A 32 -2.25 3.43 -1.04
CA ALA A 32 -1.47 3.02 -2.21
C ALA A 32 -1.45 1.49 -2.38
N ALA A 33 -1.12 0.76 -1.33
CA ALA A 33 -1.09 -0.71 -1.35
C ALA A 33 -2.47 -1.31 -1.66
N ALA A 34 -3.53 -0.87 -0.98
CA ALA A 34 -4.91 -1.30 -1.25
C ALA A 34 -5.32 -1.03 -2.70
N THR A 35 -4.93 0.12 -3.25
CA THR A 35 -5.20 0.46 -4.65
C THR A 35 -4.48 -0.47 -5.62
N MET A 36 -3.24 -0.86 -5.34
CA MET A 36 -2.48 -1.80 -6.17
C MET A 36 -3.14 -3.19 -6.16
N ILE A 37 -3.50 -3.69 -4.97
CA ILE A 37 -4.21 -4.96 -4.79
C ILE A 37 -5.56 -4.93 -5.53
N PHE A 38 -6.31 -3.84 -5.39
CA PHE A 38 -7.58 -3.67 -6.10
C PHE A 38 -7.41 -3.74 -7.62
N ARG A 39 -6.38 -3.10 -8.16
CA ARG A 39 -6.08 -3.06 -9.60
C ARG A 39 -5.52 -4.38 -10.15
N SER A 40 -4.86 -5.19 -9.32
CA SER A 40 -4.44 -6.54 -9.70
C SER A 40 -5.62 -7.53 -9.81
N GLY A 41 -6.85 -7.08 -9.51
CA GLY A 41 -8.05 -7.91 -9.56
C GLY A 41 -8.49 -8.48 -8.21
N ALA A 42 -7.66 -8.39 -7.15
CA ALA A 42 -7.94 -8.94 -5.83
C ALA A 42 -8.91 -8.06 -5.00
N LYS A 43 -10.01 -7.59 -5.60
CA LYS A 43 -10.99 -6.67 -4.98
C LYS A 43 -11.61 -7.23 -3.70
N ARG A 44 -11.85 -8.57 -3.65
CA ARG A 44 -12.41 -9.24 -2.47
C ARG A 44 -11.44 -9.19 -1.29
N LEU A 45 -10.13 -9.31 -1.55
CA LEU A 45 -9.10 -9.18 -0.53
C LEU A 45 -9.09 -7.77 0.06
N VAL A 46 -9.11 -6.73 -0.79
CA VAL A 46 -9.19 -5.33 -0.33
C VAL A 46 -10.41 -5.11 0.56
N ALA A 47 -11.59 -5.59 0.15
CA ALA A 47 -12.81 -5.45 0.92
C ALA A 47 -12.78 -6.26 2.23
N LYS A 48 -12.12 -7.42 2.24
CA LYS A 48 -11.93 -8.22 3.46
C LYS A 48 -11.06 -7.45 4.45
N VAL A 49 -9.88 -6.98 4.05
CA VAL A 49 -8.97 -6.22 4.92
C VAL A 49 -9.67 -4.99 5.49
N ALA A 50 -10.34 -4.18 4.67
CA ALA A 50 -11.07 -3.00 5.14
C ALA A 50 -12.11 -3.30 6.25
N ARG A 51 -12.66 -4.52 6.29
CA ARG A 51 -13.65 -4.93 7.31
C ARG A 51 -13.01 -5.56 8.55
N THR A 52 -11.89 -6.25 8.40
CA THR A 52 -11.27 -7.01 9.49
C THR A 52 -10.21 -6.20 10.24
N ASP A 53 -9.45 -5.39 9.51
CA ASP A 53 -8.40 -4.52 10.06
C ASP A 53 -8.11 -3.37 9.09
N ASN A 54 -8.88 -2.29 9.22
CA ASN A 54 -8.72 -1.11 8.36
C ASN A 54 -7.43 -0.31 8.63
N PHE A 55 -6.73 -0.65 9.72
CA PHE A 55 -5.50 0.02 10.15
C PHE A 55 -4.27 -0.88 10.05
N ILE A 56 -4.41 -1.98 9.33
CA ILE A 56 -3.36 -3.00 9.16
C ILE A 56 -2.01 -2.38 8.80
N ARG A 57 -0.95 -2.87 9.41
CA ARG A 57 0.42 -2.56 9.06
C ARG A 57 0.99 -3.69 8.21
N LEU A 58 1.37 -3.40 6.97
CA LEU A 58 1.92 -4.42 6.07
C LEU A 58 3.26 -4.99 6.56
N ALA A 59 3.99 -4.22 7.37
CA ALA A 59 5.19 -4.70 8.06
C ALA A 59 4.92 -5.92 8.98
N ASP A 60 3.71 -6.05 9.51
CA ASP A 60 3.35 -7.12 10.45
C ASP A 60 2.69 -8.32 9.74
N VAL A 61 2.55 -8.27 8.40
CA VAL A 61 1.91 -9.32 7.60
C VAL A 61 2.94 -10.37 7.18
N THR A 62 2.89 -11.53 7.81
CA THR A 62 3.85 -12.63 7.59
C THR A 62 3.21 -13.88 6.95
N ASP A 63 1.89 -13.92 6.83
CA ASP A 63 1.16 -15.05 6.28
C ASP A 63 -0.19 -14.65 5.65
N GLY A 64 -0.90 -15.63 5.11
CA GLY A 64 -2.24 -15.50 4.57
C GLY A 64 -2.32 -14.78 3.21
N PRO A 65 -3.57 -14.57 2.70
CA PRO A 65 -3.77 -14.10 1.33
C PRO A 65 -3.17 -12.73 1.00
N LEU A 66 -2.95 -11.89 2.02
CA LEU A 66 -2.33 -10.58 1.83
C LEU A 66 -0.81 -10.74 1.64
N HIS A 67 -0.17 -11.60 2.42
CA HIS A 67 1.23 -11.96 2.24
C HIS A 67 1.45 -12.68 0.90
N ASP A 68 0.56 -13.61 0.53
CA ASP A 68 0.62 -14.28 -0.76
C ASP A 68 0.55 -13.28 -1.92
N TRP A 69 -0.29 -12.24 -1.80
CA TRP A 69 -0.32 -11.17 -2.78
C TRP A 69 1.02 -10.39 -2.83
N ILE A 70 1.62 -10.08 -1.68
CA ILE A 70 2.94 -9.41 -1.63
C ILE A 70 3.96 -10.23 -2.41
N LEU A 71 4.11 -11.51 -2.11
CA LEU A 71 5.07 -12.41 -2.76
C LEU A 71 4.85 -12.55 -4.28
N THR A 72 3.60 -12.43 -4.74
CA THR A 72 3.26 -12.57 -6.17
C THR A 72 3.19 -11.24 -6.92
N SER A 73 3.40 -10.11 -6.23
CA SER A 73 3.31 -8.76 -6.81
C SER A 73 4.51 -8.36 -7.68
N GLY A 74 5.65 -9.03 -7.51
CA GLY A 74 6.93 -8.65 -8.09
C GLY A 74 7.63 -7.49 -7.36
N LEU A 75 7.15 -7.17 -6.15
CA LEU A 75 7.77 -6.23 -5.21
C LEU A 75 8.33 -7.03 -4.02
N THR A 76 9.36 -6.50 -3.40
CA THR A 76 9.80 -7.01 -2.10
C THR A 76 8.82 -6.61 -1.00
N HIS A 77 8.88 -7.28 0.15
CA HIS A 77 8.06 -6.90 1.30
C HIS A 77 8.39 -5.47 1.77
N ASP A 78 9.68 -5.12 1.81
CA ASP A 78 10.13 -3.78 2.20
C ASP A 78 9.62 -2.69 1.26
N GLU A 79 9.57 -2.95 -0.05
CA GLU A 79 8.97 -2.03 -1.02
C GLU A 79 7.47 -1.81 -0.78
N VAL A 80 6.74 -2.88 -0.46
CA VAL A 80 5.31 -2.77 -0.14
C VAL A 80 5.09 -2.03 1.18
N ILE A 81 5.97 -2.20 2.17
CA ILE A 81 5.99 -1.43 3.41
C ILE A 81 6.23 0.06 3.10
N ALA A 82 7.24 0.38 2.28
CA ALA A 82 7.54 1.76 1.89
C ALA A 82 6.39 2.44 1.12
N ILE A 83 5.62 1.68 0.35
CA ILE A 83 4.41 2.15 -0.36
C ILE A 83 3.26 2.43 0.60
N GLN A 84 3.18 1.73 1.73
CA GLN A 84 2.14 1.96 2.76
C GLN A 84 2.53 3.10 3.69
N GLU A 85 2.49 4.34 3.21
CA GLU A 85 2.73 5.52 4.04
C GLU A 85 1.56 5.74 5.02
N PRO A 86 1.83 5.94 6.32
CA PRO A 86 0.80 6.32 7.27
C PRO A 86 0.32 7.76 7.05
N PHE A 87 -0.95 7.99 7.32
CA PHE A 87 -1.62 9.28 7.16
C PHE A 87 -1.61 10.04 8.49
N MET A 88 -1.28 11.33 8.42
CA MET A 88 -1.33 12.23 9.59
C MET A 88 -2.77 12.47 9.99
N GLY A 89 -3.01 12.50 11.29
CA GLY A 89 -4.29 12.90 11.84
C GLY A 89 -4.56 14.39 11.64
N ARG A 90 -5.81 14.78 11.87
CA ARG A 90 -6.20 16.17 11.78
C ARG A 90 -5.54 16.98 12.91
N GLU A 91 -4.91 18.09 12.57
CA GLU A 91 -4.47 19.08 13.54
C GLU A 91 -5.69 19.90 14.01
N PRO A 92 -6.00 19.91 15.32
CA PRO A 92 -7.22 20.54 15.85
C PRO A 92 -7.30 22.05 15.53
N ASP A 93 -6.15 22.71 15.47
CA ASP A 93 -6.05 24.16 15.26
C ASP A 93 -6.11 24.59 13.79
N LEU A 94 -6.09 23.62 12.85
CA LEU A 94 -6.18 23.92 11.43
C LEU A 94 -7.60 23.70 10.89
N PRO A 95 -8.10 24.62 10.03
CA PRO A 95 -9.30 24.35 9.25
C PRO A 95 -9.15 23.02 8.48
N ALA A 96 -10.21 22.21 8.44
CA ALA A 96 -10.16 20.87 7.82
C ALA A 96 -9.67 20.88 6.36
N ARG A 97 -9.96 21.96 5.62
CA ARG A 97 -9.50 22.13 4.23
C ARG A 97 -7.97 22.31 4.17
N ASP A 98 -7.42 23.11 5.07
CA ASP A 98 -6.00 23.47 5.07
C ASP A 98 -5.17 22.26 5.52
N TRP A 99 -5.65 21.53 6.54
CA TRP A 99 -5.06 20.26 6.95
C TRP A 99 -5.01 19.26 5.79
N ARG A 100 -6.12 19.02 5.06
CA ARG A 100 -6.14 18.10 3.92
C ARG A 100 -5.16 18.53 2.83
N THR A 101 -5.10 19.81 2.52
CA THR A 101 -4.19 20.35 1.51
C THR A 101 -2.72 20.12 1.89
N ALA A 102 -2.38 20.34 3.16
CA ALA A 102 -1.03 20.14 3.68
C ALA A 102 -0.65 18.63 3.64
N GLU A 103 -1.57 17.76 4.09
CA GLU A 103 -1.34 16.32 4.08
C GLU A 103 -1.20 15.76 2.65
N ASP A 104 -2.04 16.20 1.72
CA ASP A 104 -1.92 15.81 0.31
C ASP A 104 -0.59 16.26 -0.31
N ALA A 105 -0.10 17.44 0.05
CA ALA A 105 1.22 17.91 -0.40
C ALA A 105 2.35 17.05 0.17
N ARG A 106 2.30 16.72 1.47
CA ARG A 106 3.24 15.81 2.12
C ARG A 106 3.27 14.45 1.45
N LEU A 107 2.10 13.88 1.19
CA LEU A 107 1.97 12.56 0.57
C LEU A 107 2.49 12.54 -0.87
N ARG A 108 2.25 13.60 -1.65
CA ARG A 108 2.83 13.73 -3.00
C ARG A 108 4.36 13.73 -2.96
N ALA A 109 4.95 14.51 -2.07
CA ALA A 109 6.40 14.56 -1.91
C ALA A 109 6.94 13.17 -1.50
N ARG A 110 6.33 12.55 -0.49
CA ARG A 110 6.73 11.22 -0.02
C ARG A 110 6.63 10.16 -1.09
N TYR A 111 5.54 10.11 -1.84
CA TYR A 111 5.39 9.13 -2.91
C TYR A 111 6.31 9.39 -4.10
N ALA A 112 6.76 10.62 -4.34
CA ALA A 112 7.81 10.90 -5.32
C ALA A 112 9.16 10.30 -4.89
N GLU A 113 9.52 10.41 -3.61
CA GLU A 113 10.72 9.76 -3.04
C GLU A 113 10.65 8.24 -3.16
N VAL A 114 9.53 7.63 -2.76
CA VAL A 114 9.32 6.17 -2.88
C VAL A 114 9.41 5.72 -4.34
N GLN A 115 8.85 6.47 -5.28
CA GLN A 115 8.97 6.15 -6.70
C GLN A 115 10.43 6.18 -7.20
N ALA A 116 11.19 7.18 -6.77
CA ALA A 116 12.60 7.29 -7.13
C ALA A 116 13.41 6.11 -6.57
N GLN A 117 13.17 5.73 -5.34
CA GLN A 117 13.79 4.57 -4.70
C GLN A 117 13.47 3.27 -5.44
N LEU A 118 12.18 2.99 -5.68
CA LEU A 118 11.74 1.80 -6.41
C LEU A 118 12.33 1.73 -7.84
N ALA A 119 12.54 2.89 -8.47
CA ALA A 119 13.16 2.93 -9.79
C ALA A 119 14.66 2.66 -9.77
N ALA A 120 15.36 3.17 -8.75
CA ALA A 120 16.81 2.98 -8.59
C ALA A 120 17.17 1.51 -8.31
N ASP A 121 16.37 0.83 -7.48
CA ASP A 121 16.67 -0.52 -6.99
C ASP A 121 15.96 -1.63 -7.80
N ARG A 122 15.28 -1.28 -8.88
CA ARG A 122 14.34 -2.17 -9.57
C ARG A 122 14.89 -3.55 -9.93
N ALA A 123 16.11 -3.65 -10.44
CA ALA A 123 16.67 -4.93 -10.86
C ALA A 123 16.94 -5.84 -9.66
N ALA A 124 17.62 -5.31 -8.63
CA ALA A 124 17.91 -6.04 -7.41
C ALA A 124 16.62 -6.43 -6.64
N SER A 125 15.65 -5.53 -6.60
CA SER A 125 14.34 -5.78 -5.97
C SER A 125 13.57 -6.90 -6.68
N LEU A 126 13.61 -6.93 -8.01
CA LEU A 126 12.94 -7.98 -8.77
C LEU A 126 13.58 -9.35 -8.51
N ASP A 127 14.92 -9.42 -8.50
CA ASP A 127 15.65 -10.66 -8.19
C ASP A 127 15.29 -11.14 -6.78
N ALA A 128 15.31 -10.25 -5.78
CA ALA A 128 14.93 -10.58 -4.40
C ALA A 128 13.46 -11.01 -4.26
N ALA A 129 12.54 -10.40 -5.00
CA ALA A 129 11.14 -10.80 -5.02
C ALA A 129 10.95 -12.19 -5.65
N VAL A 130 11.69 -12.51 -6.70
CA VAL A 130 11.70 -13.85 -7.32
C VAL A 130 12.25 -14.88 -6.36
N ASP A 131 13.37 -14.59 -5.69
CA ASP A 131 13.95 -15.48 -4.69
C ASP A 131 12.97 -15.78 -3.55
N ALA A 132 12.31 -14.75 -3.01
CA ALA A 132 11.30 -14.92 -1.97
C ALA A 132 10.11 -15.77 -2.45
N LEU A 133 9.65 -15.59 -3.69
CA LEU A 133 8.55 -16.39 -4.26
C LEU A 133 8.97 -17.86 -4.46
N THR A 134 10.22 -18.14 -4.82
CA THR A 134 10.70 -19.52 -5.03
C THR A 134 10.68 -20.37 -3.75
N LEU A 135 10.69 -19.75 -2.58
CA LEU A 135 10.50 -20.41 -1.28
C LEU A 135 9.04 -20.88 -1.05
N ARG A 136 8.12 -20.52 -1.94
CA ARG A 136 6.69 -20.85 -1.88
C ARG A 136 6.25 -21.61 -3.15
N PRO A 137 6.64 -22.88 -3.28
CA PRO A 137 6.34 -23.70 -4.47
C PRO A 137 4.84 -23.85 -4.73
N ASP A 138 4.01 -23.77 -3.70
CA ASP A 138 2.55 -23.76 -3.78
C ASP A 138 2.02 -22.53 -4.56
N LEU A 139 2.55 -21.34 -4.28
CA LEU A 139 2.21 -20.11 -5.00
C LEU A 139 2.73 -20.13 -6.44
N VAL A 140 3.96 -20.59 -6.65
CA VAL A 140 4.53 -20.75 -8.01
C VAL A 140 3.63 -21.67 -8.85
N ALA A 141 3.24 -22.82 -8.31
CA ALA A 141 2.35 -23.75 -9.01
C ALA A 141 0.96 -23.13 -9.28
N ALA A 142 0.42 -22.33 -8.37
CA ALA A 142 -0.83 -21.62 -8.57
C ALA A 142 -0.75 -20.59 -9.69
N LEU A 143 0.34 -19.82 -9.77
CA LEU A 143 0.57 -18.82 -10.83
C LEU A 143 0.70 -19.47 -12.21
N ILE A 144 1.38 -20.63 -12.30
CA ILE A 144 1.52 -21.37 -13.57
C ILE A 144 0.15 -21.87 -14.06
N ARG A 145 -0.72 -22.34 -13.15
CA ARG A 145 -2.07 -22.80 -13.53
C ARG A 145 -3.05 -21.70 -13.91
N ALA A 146 -2.79 -20.47 -13.48
CA ALA A 146 -3.66 -19.31 -13.74
C ALA A 146 -3.40 -18.63 -15.10
N ARG A 147 -2.37 -19.06 -15.82
CA ARG A 147 -2.04 -18.60 -17.18
C ARG A 147 -2.74 -19.42 -18.26
#